data_24e71447e3d44184f2754001e041cd6b
#
_entry.id   24e71447e3d44184f2754001e041cd6b
#
_cell.length_a   1.000
_cell.length_b   1.000
_cell.length_c   1.000
_cell.angle_alpha   90.00
_cell.angle_beta   90.00
_cell.angle_gamma   90.00
#
_symmetry.space_group_name_H-M   'P 1'
#
loop_
_entity.id
_entity.type
_entity.pdbx_description
1 polymer ?
#
loop_
_entity_poly.entity_id
_entity_poly.type
_entity_poly.pdbx_seq_one_letter_code
_entity_poly.pdbx_strand_id
1 'polypeptide(L)'
;MLKAWVLIQTEVGRAGEVAAAVTAIDGVELSEVTAGPFDVIAKVAAPNLDALRKLIVSRVQAVPGTLRTLTCPRPGPDRGDAA
;
A
#
# COMPACT_ATOMS: atom_id res chain seq x y z
N MET A 1 -4.05 -5.00 -15.11
CA MET A 1 -3.76 -4.98 -13.67
C MET A 1 -4.50 -3.87 -12.98
N LEU A 2 -5.12 -4.18 -11.87
CA LEU A 2 -5.72 -3.17 -11.03
C LEU A 2 -4.65 -2.58 -10.15
N LYS A 3 -4.57 -1.26 -10.10
CA LYS A 3 -3.61 -0.56 -9.25
C LYS A 3 -4.31 0.24 -8.18
N ALA A 4 -3.63 0.45 -7.07
CA ALA A 4 -4.19 1.21 -5.96
C ALA A 4 -3.07 1.91 -5.20
N TRP A 5 -3.44 3.03 -4.57
CA TRP A 5 -2.62 3.66 -3.56
C TRP A 5 -3.10 3.17 -2.20
N VAL A 6 -2.16 2.82 -1.34
CA VAL A 6 -2.47 2.39 0.02
C VAL A 6 -1.80 3.38 0.97
N LEU A 7 -2.61 4.03 1.78
CA LEU A 7 -2.13 4.95 2.81
C LEU A 7 -2.08 4.18 4.12
N ILE A 8 -0.94 4.25 4.81
CA ILE A 8 -0.69 3.43 5.99
C ILE A 8 -0.37 4.32 7.16
N GLN A 9 -1.08 4.13 8.26
CA GLN A 9 -0.77 4.77 9.53
C GLN A 9 0.00 3.79 10.39
N THR A 10 1.12 4.23 10.94
CA THR A 10 2.01 3.37 11.71
C THR A 10 2.11 3.84 13.15
N GLU A 11 2.62 2.95 14.00
CA GLU A 11 3.02 3.34 15.35
C GLU A 11 4.13 4.38 15.28
N VAL A 12 4.19 5.23 16.29
CA VAL A 12 5.17 6.32 16.34
C VAL A 12 6.60 5.76 16.22
N GLY A 13 7.36 6.36 15.30
CA GLY A 13 8.77 5.98 15.10
C GLY A 13 8.98 4.74 14.26
N ARG A 14 7.91 4.13 13.74
CA ARG A 14 8.05 2.88 13.00
C ARG A 14 7.81 3.00 11.49
N ALA A 15 7.61 4.22 10.99
CA ALA A 15 7.28 4.41 9.58
C ALA A 15 8.36 3.84 8.65
N GLY A 16 9.63 4.05 8.97
CA GLY A 16 10.73 3.59 8.12
C GLY A 16 10.77 2.07 8.00
N GLU A 17 10.64 1.35 9.11
CA GLU A 17 10.67 -0.11 9.06
C GLU A 17 9.40 -0.67 8.44
N VAL A 18 8.24 -0.02 8.63
CA VAL A 18 7.02 -0.45 7.96
C VAL A 18 7.15 -0.26 6.45
N ALA A 19 7.66 0.90 6.00
CA ALA A 19 7.85 1.15 4.58
C ALA A 19 8.78 0.11 3.96
N ALA A 20 9.87 -0.24 4.63
CA ALA A 20 10.81 -1.24 4.11
C ALA A 20 10.15 -2.62 4.01
N ALA A 21 9.38 -3.01 5.03
CA ALA A 21 8.71 -4.30 5.03
C ALA A 21 7.63 -4.37 3.95
N VAL A 22 6.89 -3.28 3.75
CA VAL A 22 5.85 -3.22 2.72
C VAL A 22 6.47 -3.32 1.33
N THR A 23 7.61 -2.66 1.10
CA THR A 23 8.29 -2.72 -0.18
C THR A 23 8.67 -4.15 -0.56
N ALA A 24 8.94 -5.00 0.42
CA ALA A 24 9.32 -6.38 0.16
C ALA A 24 8.16 -7.30 -0.21
N ILE A 25 6.93 -6.82 -0.12
CA ILE A 25 5.75 -7.62 -0.41
C ILE A 25 5.54 -7.72 -1.92
N ASP A 26 5.29 -8.94 -2.39
CA ASP A 26 4.96 -9.18 -3.79
C ASP A 26 3.68 -8.42 -4.15
N GLY A 27 3.71 -7.68 -5.24
CA GLY A 27 2.58 -6.84 -5.65
C GLY A 27 2.72 -5.38 -5.25
N VAL A 28 3.66 -5.06 -4.39
CA VAL A 28 3.94 -3.67 -4.02
C VAL A 28 5.00 -3.13 -4.97
N GLU A 29 4.66 -2.06 -5.67
CA GLU A 29 5.55 -1.45 -6.65
C GLU A 29 6.51 -0.45 -6.01
N LEU A 30 6.02 0.27 -5.01
CA LEU A 30 6.86 1.16 -4.23
C LEU A 30 6.20 1.42 -2.88
N SER A 31 6.99 1.87 -1.93
CA SER A 31 6.51 2.25 -0.61
C SER A 31 7.46 3.30 -0.04
N GLU A 32 6.91 4.41 0.42
CA GLU A 32 7.69 5.54 0.90
C GLU A 32 7.11 6.11 2.18
N VAL A 33 7.99 6.63 3.02
CA VAL A 33 7.58 7.39 4.20
C VAL A 33 7.07 8.75 3.74
N THR A 34 5.96 9.19 4.32
CA THR A 34 5.38 10.49 4.00
C THR A 34 5.20 11.32 5.26
N ALA A 35 5.00 12.60 5.09
CA ALA A 35 4.61 13.49 6.17
C ALA A 35 3.13 13.82 6.02
N GLY A 36 2.39 13.80 7.12
CA GLY A 36 0.98 14.13 7.10
C GLY A 36 0.14 13.16 7.93
N PRO A 37 -1.14 13.05 7.62
CA PRO A 37 -2.05 12.20 8.41
C PRO A 37 -1.72 10.72 8.34
N PHE A 38 -1.05 10.30 7.27
CA PHE A 38 -0.57 8.93 7.13
C PHE A 38 0.94 8.95 7.05
N ASP A 39 1.56 7.85 7.47
CA ASP A 39 3.00 7.77 7.65
C ASP A 39 3.71 7.13 6.48
N VAL A 40 3.03 6.28 5.74
CA VAL A 40 3.59 5.56 4.60
C VAL A 40 2.58 5.55 3.48
N ILE A 41 3.06 5.71 2.25
CA ILE A 41 2.24 5.55 1.06
C ILE A 41 2.85 4.45 0.20
N ALA A 42 2.01 3.54 -0.29
CA ALA A 42 2.45 2.45 -1.14
C ALA A 42 1.63 2.41 -2.41
N LYS A 43 2.28 2.01 -3.50
CA LYS A 43 1.60 1.74 -4.76
C LYS A 43 1.60 0.24 -4.97
N VAL A 44 0.41 -0.33 -5.17
CA VAL A 44 0.26 -1.78 -5.29
C VAL A 44 -0.45 -2.13 -6.59
N ALA A 45 -0.24 -3.35 -7.06
CA ALA A 45 -0.89 -3.87 -8.25
C ALA A 45 -1.37 -5.29 -7.98
N ALA A 46 -2.55 -5.63 -8.51
CA ALA A 46 -3.12 -6.96 -8.38
C ALA A 46 -3.96 -7.27 -9.62
N PRO A 47 -4.19 -8.56 -9.93
CA PRO A 47 -4.98 -8.92 -11.10
C PRO A 47 -6.42 -8.40 -11.07
N ASN A 48 -7.01 -8.32 -9.88
CA ASN A 48 -8.40 -7.92 -9.72
C ASN A 48 -8.62 -7.40 -8.30
N LEU A 49 -9.84 -6.93 -8.04
CA LEU A 49 -10.16 -6.33 -6.74
C LEU A 49 -10.07 -7.34 -5.60
N ASP A 50 -10.48 -8.58 -5.83
CA ASP A 50 -10.42 -9.60 -4.79
C ASP A 50 -8.97 -9.89 -4.38
N ALA A 51 -8.08 -10.03 -5.36
CA ALA A 51 -6.66 -10.22 -5.10
C ALA A 51 -6.05 -9.01 -4.38
N LEU A 52 -6.50 -7.81 -4.74
CA LEU A 52 -6.05 -6.60 -4.09
C LEU A 52 -6.41 -6.60 -2.61
N ARG A 53 -7.66 -6.94 -2.30
CA ARG A 53 -8.12 -7.01 -0.91
C ARG A 53 -7.32 -8.02 -0.11
N LYS A 54 -7.08 -9.20 -0.69
CA LYS A 54 -6.28 -10.23 -0.02
C LYS A 54 -4.87 -9.75 0.25
N LEU A 55 -4.27 -9.08 -0.72
CA LEU A 55 -2.94 -8.52 -0.55
C LEU A 55 -2.90 -7.55 0.64
N ILE A 56 -3.84 -6.62 0.70
CA ILE A 56 -3.87 -5.63 1.76
C ILE A 56 -4.09 -6.28 3.11
N VAL A 57 -5.11 -7.13 3.23
CA VAL A 57 -5.48 -7.71 4.51
C VAL A 57 -4.45 -8.72 5.00
N SER A 58 -3.96 -9.59 4.10
CA SER A 58 -3.10 -10.70 4.49
C SER A 58 -1.64 -10.30 4.63
N ARG A 59 -1.20 -9.27 3.91
CA ARG A 59 0.22 -8.94 3.83
C ARG A 59 0.52 -7.55 4.36
N VAL A 60 -0.18 -6.53 3.88
CA VAL A 60 0.14 -5.16 4.28
C VAL A 60 -0.28 -4.91 5.72
N GLN A 61 -1.51 -5.26 6.07
CA GLN A 61 -2.01 -5.05 7.44
C GLN A 61 -1.32 -5.94 8.45
N ALA A 62 -0.67 -7.01 8.01
CA ALA A 62 0.07 -7.91 8.89
C ALA A 62 1.47 -7.41 9.23
N VAL A 63 1.94 -6.37 8.58
CA VAL A 63 3.27 -5.82 8.88
C VAL A 63 3.27 -5.23 10.29
N PRO A 64 4.20 -5.67 11.17
CA PRO A 64 4.27 -5.13 12.53
C PRO A 64 4.49 -3.63 12.50
N GLY A 65 3.75 -2.91 13.33
CA GLY A 65 3.81 -1.45 13.39
C GLY A 65 2.73 -0.76 12.58
N THR A 66 2.00 -1.48 11.74
CA THR A 66 0.88 -0.94 10.99
C THR A 66 -0.34 -0.84 11.89
N LEU A 67 -0.92 0.36 11.98
CA LEU A 67 -2.13 0.58 12.77
C LEU A 67 -3.38 0.48 11.92
N ARG A 68 -3.37 1.09 10.75
CA ARG A 68 -4.53 1.07 9.85
C ARG A 68 -4.10 1.43 8.45
N THR A 69 -4.91 1.02 7.50
CA THR A 69 -4.67 1.29 6.08
C THR A 69 -5.91 1.88 5.45
N LEU A 70 -5.70 2.71 4.43
CA LEU A 70 -6.75 3.23 3.59
C LEU A 70 -6.37 2.94 2.15
N THR A 71 -7.16 2.12 1.48
CA THR A 71 -6.88 1.70 0.12
C THR A 71 -7.69 2.55 -0.85
N CYS A 72 -6.99 3.14 -1.83
CA CYS A 72 -7.60 3.98 -2.84
C CYS A 72 -7.36 3.34 -4.21
N PRO A 73 -8.27 2.46 -4.67
CA PRO A 73 -8.13 1.86 -5.99
C PRO A 73 -8.26 2.91 -7.08
N ARG A 74 -7.48 2.75 -8.13
CA ARG A 74 -7.62 3.62 -9.28
C ARG A 74 -8.79 3.13 -10.13
N PRO A 75 -9.69 4.02 -10.53
CA PRO A 75 -10.84 3.61 -11.33
C PRO A 75 -10.42 3.32 -12.76
N GLY A 76 -11.13 2.36 -13.39
CA GLY A 76 -10.95 2.04 -14.78
C GLY A 76 -9.66 1.29 -15.07
N PRO A 77 -9.39 1.07 -16.35
CA PRO A 77 -8.19 0.36 -16.75
C PRO A 77 -6.94 1.19 -16.46
N ASP A 78 -5.84 0.48 -16.27
CA ASP A 78 -4.55 1.14 -16.13
C ASP A 78 -4.16 1.75 -17.47
N ARG A 79 -3.97 3.05 -17.48
CA ARG A 79 -3.62 3.78 -18.70
C ARG A 79 -2.15 4.11 -18.76
N GLY A 80 -1.36 3.35 -18.03
CA GLY A 80 0.05 3.62 -17.97
C GLY A 80 0.35 4.94 -17.27
N ASP A 81 -0.60 5.39 -16.48
CA ASP A 81 -0.47 6.65 -15.74
C ASP A 81 -0.24 7.84 -16.65
N ALA A 82 -0.68 7.73 -17.88
CA ALA A 82 -0.48 8.79 -18.85
C ALA A 82 -1.38 9.99 -18.58
N ALA A 83 -2.41 9.77 -17.86
CA ALA A 83 -3.32 10.86 -17.56
C ALA A 83 -2.99 11.48 -16.23
#